data_2d14b26e29d301fed794d4d6f6b36f72
#
_entry.id   2d14b26e29d301fed794d4d6f6b36f72
#
_cell.length_a   1.000
_cell.length_b   1.000
_cell.length_c   1.000
_cell.angle_alpha   90.00
_cell.angle_beta   90.00
_cell.angle_gamma   90.00
#
_symmetry.space_group_name_H-M   'P 1'
#
loop_
_entity.id
_entity.type
_entity.pdbx_description
1 polymer ?
#
loop_
_entity_poly.entity_id
_entity_poly.type
_entity_poly.pdbx_seq_one_letter_code
_entity_poly.pdbx_strand_id
1 'polypeptide(L)'
;MKMKKKNLIKQFVLTSLLVGIVFPASAQFDNVGSIDFPTSESGEAQQYFLRGVAILHSFGWEQAQEQFQRAQEIAPDFAMAYWGESLAYNHPLFSQMDATEPRSVLQRLGSTPQIRMSKAPTNREKGFLAAVEVLWGEGEIADRKIGYMEAMEDLYNSHPDDDEIAAFYALSVLSARAASGGDLDNRMAVKAGTIALDIFNRKPAHPGAAHYTIHSFDDPIHAPL
;
A
#
# COMPACT_ATOMS: atom_id res chain seq x y z
N MET A 1 58.63 53.16 -32.53
CA MET A 1 58.40 52.26 -31.41
C MET A 1 56.90 52.00 -31.31
N LYS A 2 56.42 50.79 -31.78
CA LYS A 2 54.99 50.46 -31.91
C LYS A 2 54.53 49.66 -30.75
N MET A 3 53.64 50.25 -29.99
CA MET A 3 52.97 49.58 -28.86
C MET A 3 51.84 48.65 -29.38
N LYS A 4 51.95 47.35 -29.12
CA LYS A 4 50.91 46.36 -29.43
C LYS A 4 49.82 46.45 -28.39
N LYS A 5 48.57 46.75 -28.82
CA LYS A 5 47.37 46.64 -28.01
C LYS A 5 47.05 45.16 -27.81
N LYS A 6 47.08 44.67 -26.56
CA LYS A 6 46.57 43.37 -26.15
C LYS A 6 45.05 43.44 -26.07
N ASN A 7 44.37 42.70 -26.96
CA ASN A 7 42.92 42.47 -26.85
C ASN A 7 42.64 41.54 -25.70
N LEU A 8 41.95 42.06 -24.68
CA LEU A 8 41.42 41.30 -23.57
C LEU A 8 40.09 40.71 -24.04
N ILE A 9 40.10 39.44 -24.45
CA ILE A 9 38.88 38.67 -24.70
C ILE A 9 38.30 38.33 -23.34
N LYS A 10 37.21 39.01 -22.97
CA LYS A 10 36.39 38.62 -21.81
C LYS A 10 35.68 37.33 -22.15
N GLN A 11 36.17 36.21 -21.63
CA GLN A 11 35.42 34.97 -21.59
C GLN A 11 34.24 35.15 -20.61
N PHE A 12 33.05 35.32 -21.18
CA PHE A 12 31.82 35.16 -20.45
C PHE A 12 31.61 33.65 -20.22
N VAL A 13 31.94 33.18 -19.01
CA VAL A 13 31.52 31.86 -18.54
C VAL A 13 30.03 31.96 -18.23
N LEU A 14 29.22 31.48 -19.16
CA LEU A 14 27.80 31.32 -18.97
C LEU A 14 27.61 30.09 -18.06
N THR A 15 27.61 30.34 -16.76
CA THR A 15 27.24 29.33 -15.77
C THR A 15 25.72 29.16 -15.87
N SER A 16 25.29 28.17 -16.66
CA SER A 16 23.92 27.72 -16.70
C SER A 16 23.61 27.10 -15.33
N LEU A 17 22.96 27.87 -14.48
CA LEU A 17 22.37 27.39 -13.23
C LEU A 17 21.20 26.50 -13.65
N LEU A 18 21.43 25.18 -13.77
CA LEU A 18 20.37 24.19 -13.80
C LEU A 18 19.72 24.23 -12.40
N VAL A 19 18.72 25.08 -12.24
CA VAL A 19 17.78 24.95 -11.13
C VAL A 19 16.97 23.69 -11.46
N GLY A 20 17.43 22.56 -10.96
CA GLY A 20 16.62 21.34 -10.94
C GLY A 20 15.35 21.67 -10.15
N ILE A 21 14.22 21.79 -10.83
CA ILE A 21 12.92 21.83 -10.18
C ILE A 21 12.75 20.43 -9.60
N VAL A 22 13.12 20.27 -8.34
CA VAL A 22 12.77 19.07 -7.57
C VAL A 22 11.27 19.20 -7.33
N PHE A 23 10.48 18.58 -8.17
CA PHE A 23 9.08 18.33 -7.84
C PHE A 23 9.10 17.43 -6.60
N PRO A 24 8.49 17.84 -5.50
CA PRO A 24 8.38 16.93 -4.37
C PRO A 24 7.66 15.66 -4.84
N ALA A 25 8.17 14.48 -4.48
CA ALA A 25 7.55 13.19 -4.86
C ALA A 25 6.08 13.11 -4.42
N SER A 26 5.66 13.94 -3.47
CA SER A 26 4.28 14.14 -3.04
C SER A 26 3.32 14.58 -4.15
N ALA A 27 3.80 15.30 -5.17
CA ALA A 27 2.96 15.73 -6.30
C ALA A 27 2.39 14.57 -7.12
N GLN A 28 3.07 13.41 -7.12
CA GLN A 28 2.62 12.20 -7.81
C GLN A 28 1.31 11.64 -7.23
N PHE A 29 1.02 11.92 -5.96
CA PHE A 29 -0.14 11.40 -5.24
C PHE A 29 -1.11 12.50 -4.81
N ASP A 30 -1.17 13.64 -5.50
CA ASP A 30 -2.11 14.73 -5.18
C ASP A 30 -3.57 14.34 -5.41
N ASN A 31 -3.83 13.43 -6.35
CA ASN A 31 -5.15 12.88 -6.63
C ASN A 31 -5.10 11.35 -6.68
N VAL A 32 -5.23 10.73 -5.52
CA VAL A 32 -5.18 9.26 -5.36
C VAL A 32 -6.56 8.61 -5.35
N GLY A 33 -7.59 9.30 -5.83
CA GLY A 33 -8.95 8.79 -5.83
C GLY A 33 -9.67 8.98 -4.48
N SER A 34 -10.70 8.18 -4.24
CA SER A 34 -11.56 8.28 -3.05
C SER A 34 -11.77 6.90 -2.46
N ILE A 35 -11.61 6.80 -1.15
CA ILE A 35 -11.87 5.60 -0.35
C ILE A 35 -12.76 5.92 0.84
N ASP A 36 -13.43 4.90 1.36
CA ASP A 36 -14.24 4.95 2.58
C ASP A 36 -13.76 3.85 3.53
N PHE A 37 -12.83 4.22 4.41
CA PHE A 37 -12.26 3.29 5.38
C PHE A 37 -12.51 3.81 6.81
N PRO A 38 -13.68 3.49 7.39
CA PRO A 38 -13.98 3.90 8.75
C PRO A 38 -13.08 3.17 9.75
N THR A 39 -12.58 3.92 10.75
CA THR A 39 -11.83 3.38 11.88
C THR A 39 -12.37 3.92 13.19
N SER A 40 -11.82 3.44 14.31
CA SER A 40 -12.12 4.00 15.64
C SER A 40 -11.50 5.38 15.87
N GLU A 41 -10.56 5.80 15.02
CA GLU A 41 -9.91 7.10 15.10
C GLU A 41 -10.65 8.14 14.25
N SER A 42 -10.37 9.43 14.51
CA SER A 42 -11.03 10.54 13.85
C SER A 42 -10.07 11.73 13.67
N GLY A 43 -10.56 12.81 13.07
CA GLY A 43 -9.78 14.04 12.92
C GLY A 43 -8.56 13.89 12.01
N GLU A 44 -7.46 14.53 12.40
CA GLU A 44 -6.26 14.64 11.57
C GLU A 44 -5.56 13.27 11.38
N ALA A 45 -5.47 12.44 12.44
CA ALA A 45 -4.88 11.11 12.35
C ALA A 45 -5.61 10.22 11.34
N GLN A 46 -6.96 10.26 11.34
CA GLN A 46 -7.77 9.55 10.36
C GLN A 46 -7.55 10.07 8.93
N GLN A 47 -7.34 11.37 8.75
CA GLN A 47 -7.07 11.94 7.42
C GLN A 47 -5.74 11.44 6.84
N TYR A 48 -4.66 11.43 7.67
CA TYR A 48 -3.39 10.84 7.26
C TYR A 48 -3.51 9.34 6.98
N PHE A 49 -4.25 8.60 7.80
CA PHE A 49 -4.50 7.19 7.58
C PHE A 49 -5.20 6.94 6.23
N LEU A 50 -6.30 7.65 5.94
CA LEU A 50 -7.03 7.51 4.68
C LEU A 50 -6.16 7.84 3.47
N ARG A 51 -5.34 8.89 3.56
CA ARG A 51 -4.38 9.23 2.51
C ARG A 51 -3.35 8.11 2.32
N GLY A 52 -2.82 7.56 3.42
CA GLY A 52 -1.89 6.43 3.40
C GLY A 52 -2.49 5.21 2.70
N VAL A 53 -3.73 4.85 3.02
CA VAL A 53 -4.44 3.72 2.39
C VAL A 53 -4.65 3.97 0.89
N ALA A 54 -5.08 5.16 0.48
CA ALA A 54 -5.28 5.49 -0.94
C ALA A 54 -3.98 5.41 -1.75
N ILE A 55 -2.87 5.88 -1.17
CA ILE A 55 -1.53 5.77 -1.76
C ILE A 55 -1.07 4.30 -1.80
N LEU A 56 -1.33 3.53 -0.74
CA LEU A 56 -0.98 2.11 -0.66
C LEU A 56 -1.69 1.29 -1.74
N HIS A 57 -2.96 1.57 -2.02
CA HIS A 57 -3.70 0.97 -3.13
C HIS A 57 -3.05 1.23 -4.51
N SER A 58 -2.28 2.30 -4.63
CA SER A 58 -1.53 2.68 -5.85
C SER A 58 -0.07 2.20 -5.81
N PHE A 59 0.31 1.36 -4.85
CA PHE A 59 1.66 0.84 -4.62
C PHE A 59 2.72 1.92 -4.36
N GLY A 60 2.31 3.06 -3.81
CA GLY A 60 3.21 4.12 -3.33
C GLY A 60 3.73 3.79 -1.92
N TRP A 61 4.60 2.76 -1.83
CA TRP A 61 5.01 2.15 -0.56
C TRP A 61 5.60 3.16 0.44
N GLU A 62 6.64 3.87 0.06
CA GLU A 62 7.33 4.83 0.92
C GLU A 62 6.42 6.00 1.32
N GLN A 63 5.68 6.55 0.36
CA GLN A 63 4.77 7.67 0.61
C GLN A 63 3.58 7.24 1.49
N ALA A 64 3.11 6.01 1.37
CA ALA A 64 2.09 5.46 2.26
C ALA A 64 2.62 5.33 3.70
N GLN A 65 3.86 4.80 3.87
CA GLN A 65 4.52 4.71 5.17
C GLN A 65 4.61 6.09 5.85
N GLU A 66 5.03 7.13 5.12
CA GLU A 66 5.08 8.49 5.65
C GLU A 66 3.72 8.96 6.21
N GLN A 67 2.63 8.67 5.50
CA GLN A 67 1.30 9.06 5.95
C GLN A 67 0.88 8.28 7.21
N PHE A 68 1.12 6.97 7.25
CA PHE A 68 0.83 6.16 8.42
C PHE A 68 1.67 6.56 9.64
N GLN A 69 2.94 6.92 9.44
CA GLN A 69 3.80 7.44 10.51
C GLN A 69 3.27 8.77 11.06
N ARG A 70 2.78 9.68 10.18
CA ARG A 70 2.11 10.90 10.63
C ARG A 70 0.87 10.62 11.46
N ALA A 71 0.06 9.65 11.06
CA ALA A 71 -1.09 9.22 11.85
C ALA A 71 -0.69 8.70 13.23
N GLN A 72 0.41 7.93 13.33
CA GLN A 72 0.98 7.43 14.60
C GLN A 72 1.54 8.54 15.49
N GLU A 73 2.19 9.57 14.90
CA GLU A 73 2.68 10.73 15.66
C GLU A 73 1.53 11.48 16.37
N ILE A 74 0.38 11.59 15.70
CA ILE A 74 -0.81 12.27 16.23
C ILE A 74 -1.56 11.38 17.23
N ALA A 75 -1.74 10.10 16.91
CA ALA A 75 -2.46 9.13 17.71
C ALA A 75 -1.61 7.85 17.92
N PRO A 76 -0.71 7.83 18.94
CA PRO A 76 0.24 6.71 19.14
C PRO A 76 -0.39 5.33 19.41
N ASP A 77 -1.67 5.28 19.79
CA ASP A 77 -2.40 4.03 20.01
C ASP A 77 -3.31 3.65 18.83
N PHE A 78 -3.25 4.38 17.73
CA PHE A 78 -4.05 4.12 16.53
C PHE A 78 -3.58 2.86 15.79
N ALA A 79 -4.13 1.70 16.16
CA ALA A 79 -3.71 0.38 15.67
C ALA A 79 -3.70 0.27 14.14
N MET A 80 -4.68 0.88 13.45
CA MET A 80 -4.77 0.82 12.00
C MET A 80 -3.65 1.58 11.28
N ALA A 81 -3.06 2.60 11.88
CA ALA A 81 -1.88 3.28 11.32
C ALA A 81 -0.65 2.35 11.32
N TYR A 82 -0.46 1.51 12.34
CA TYR A 82 0.61 0.50 12.36
C TYR A 82 0.30 -0.67 11.43
N TRP A 83 -0.96 -1.08 11.32
CA TRP A 83 -1.39 -2.03 10.30
C TRP A 83 -1.00 -1.55 8.91
N GLY A 84 -1.36 -0.31 8.55
CA GLY A 84 -1.09 0.25 7.24
C GLY A 84 0.39 0.39 6.94
N GLU A 85 1.19 0.90 7.89
CA GLU A 85 2.63 1.01 7.75
C GLU A 85 3.26 -0.38 7.58
N SER A 86 2.88 -1.36 8.40
CA SER A 86 3.41 -2.72 8.27
C SER A 86 3.04 -3.35 6.92
N LEU A 87 1.80 -3.13 6.44
CA LEU A 87 1.35 -3.66 5.16
C LEU A 87 2.07 -2.99 3.97
N ALA A 88 2.54 -1.75 4.11
CA ALA A 88 3.30 -1.07 3.07
C ALA A 88 4.68 -1.70 2.78
N TYR A 89 5.16 -2.63 3.59
CA TYR A 89 6.32 -3.49 3.29
C TYR A 89 5.94 -4.75 2.50
N ASN A 90 4.65 -5.05 2.36
CA ASN A 90 4.20 -6.15 1.52
C ASN A 90 4.18 -5.71 0.05
N HIS A 91 5.07 -6.27 -0.73
CA HIS A 91 5.04 -6.14 -2.17
C HIS A 91 4.26 -7.33 -2.75
N PRO A 92 2.95 -7.18 -3.01
CA PRO A 92 2.05 -8.32 -3.24
C PRO A 92 2.41 -9.15 -4.48
N LEU A 93 2.97 -8.52 -5.50
CA LEU A 93 3.31 -9.18 -6.75
C LEU A 93 4.72 -9.82 -6.77
N PHE A 94 5.46 -9.72 -5.66
CA PHE A 94 6.80 -10.27 -5.54
C PHE A 94 6.82 -11.46 -4.58
N SER A 95 7.69 -12.44 -4.87
CA SER A 95 7.84 -13.64 -4.06
C SER A 95 8.82 -13.49 -2.88
N GLN A 96 9.57 -12.38 -2.82
CA GLN A 96 10.55 -12.14 -1.77
C GLN A 96 10.13 -10.96 -0.90
N MET A 97 10.23 -11.13 0.42
CA MET A 97 9.95 -10.09 1.42
C MET A 97 10.85 -10.27 2.64
N ASP A 98 11.38 -9.16 3.16
CA ASP A 98 11.98 -9.11 4.48
C ASP A 98 10.90 -8.78 5.52
N ALA A 99 10.81 -9.56 6.58
CA ALA A 99 9.85 -9.36 7.65
C ALA A 99 10.42 -8.53 8.83
N THR A 100 11.67 -8.10 8.78
CA THR A 100 12.35 -7.41 9.89
C THR A 100 11.68 -6.07 10.20
N GLU A 101 11.55 -5.21 9.19
CA GLU A 101 10.98 -3.88 9.37
C GLU A 101 9.48 -3.91 9.73
N PRO A 102 8.60 -4.65 9.01
CA PRO A 102 7.19 -4.69 9.37
C PRO A 102 6.93 -5.31 10.75
N ARG A 103 7.73 -6.28 11.20
CA ARG A 103 7.70 -6.77 12.58
C ARG A 103 8.07 -5.69 13.58
N SER A 104 9.10 -4.89 13.28
CA SER A 104 9.51 -3.74 14.10
C SER A 104 8.38 -2.70 14.20
N VAL A 105 7.68 -2.42 13.09
CA VAL A 105 6.47 -1.56 13.09
C VAL A 105 5.43 -2.09 14.07
N LEU A 106 5.05 -3.35 13.97
CA LEU A 106 4.06 -3.95 14.86
C LEU A 106 4.53 -3.95 16.33
N GLN A 107 5.81 -4.16 16.60
CA GLN A 107 6.38 -4.10 17.95
C GLN A 107 6.28 -2.71 18.58
N ARG A 108 6.32 -1.64 17.79
CA ARG A 108 6.09 -0.27 18.30
C ARG A 108 4.66 -0.07 18.80
N LEU A 109 3.67 -0.71 18.18
CA LEU A 109 2.29 -0.70 18.68
C LEU A 109 2.15 -1.48 20.00
N GLY A 110 2.84 -2.61 20.13
CA GLY A 110 2.84 -3.42 21.33
C GLY A 110 3.74 -4.64 21.22
N SER A 111 4.34 -5.05 22.34
CA SER A 111 5.34 -6.11 22.39
C SER A 111 4.82 -7.51 22.09
N THR A 112 3.51 -7.73 22.19
CA THR A 112 2.87 -9.02 21.89
C THR A 112 1.63 -8.82 21.02
N PRO A 113 1.21 -9.82 20.22
CA PRO A 113 -0.04 -9.76 19.45
C PRO A 113 -1.25 -9.43 20.30
N GLN A 114 -1.33 -9.94 21.53
CA GLN A 114 -2.46 -9.69 22.45
C GLN A 114 -2.52 -8.21 22.86
N ILE A 115 -1.38 -7.58 23.14
CA ILE A 115 -1.31 -6.15 23.46
C ILE A 115 -1.73 -5.32 22.24
N ARG A 116 -1.22 -5.66 21.05
CA ARG A 116 -1.59 -4.97 19.81
C ARG A 116 -3.07 -5.09 19.51
N MET A 117 -3.62 -6.30 19.66
CA MET A 117 -5.04 -6.58 19.42
C MET A 117 -5.95 -5.81 20.39
N SER A 118 -5.50 -5.55 21.64
CA SER A 118 -6.26 -4.78 22.62
C SER A 118 -6.39 -3.30 22.24
N LYS A 119 -5.54 -2.80 21.35
CA LYS A 119 -5.58 -1.42 20.82
C LYS A 119 -6.47 -1.26 19.59
N ALA A 120 -7.00 -2.33 19.04
CA ALA A 120 -7.99 -2.33 17.97
C ALA A 120 -9.40 -2.48 18.57
N PRO A 121 -10.22 -1.40 18.65
CA PRO A 121 -11.48 -1.44 19.40
C PRO A 121 -12.58 -2.24 18.70
N THR A 122 -12.61 -2.25 17.38
CA THR A 122 -13.67 -2.89 16.59
C THR A 122 -13.26 -4.28 16.09
N ASN A 123 -14.23 -5.16 15.82
CA ASN A 123 -13.95 -6.47 15.23
C ASN A 123 -13.36 -6.35 13.83
N ARG A 124 -13.76 -5.32 13.09
CA ARG A 124 -13.20 -4.98 11.79
C ARG A 124 -11.69 -4.68 11.86
N GLU A 125 -11.29 -3.78 12.74
CA GLU A 125 -9.88 -3.42 12.94
C GLU A 125 -9.06 -4.60 13.46
N LYS A 126 -9.63 -5.39 14.38
CA LYS A 126 -9.02 -6.64 14.87
C LYS A 126 -8.77 -7.63 13.73
N GLY A 127 -9.71 -7.74 12.79
CA GLY A 127 -9.57 -8.62 11.63
C GLY A 127 -8.40 -8.21 10.74
N PHE A 128 -8.31 -6.94 10.40
CA PHE A 128 -7.18 -6.41 9.64
C PHE A 128 -5.83 -6.62 10.35
N LEU A 129 -5.79 -6.34 11.65
CA LEU A 129 -4.57 -6.51 12.44
C LEU A 129 -4.18 -7.98 12.55
N ALA A 130 -5.14 -8.89 12.78
CA ALA A 130 -4.90 -10.32 12.82
C ALA A 130 -4.33 -10.84 11.50
N ALA A 131 -4.81 -10.34 10.36
CA ALA A 131 -4.30 -10.74 9.06
C ALA A 131 -2.81 -10.35 8.86
N VAL A 132 -2.39 -9.14 9.24
CA VAL A 132 -0.97 -8.77 9.13
C VAL A 132 -0.09 -9.47 10.16
N GLU A 133 -0.62 -9.88 11.31
CA GLU A 133 0.12 -10.76 12.25
C GLU A 133 0.47 -12.11 11.62
N VAL A 134 -0.44 -12.67 10.79
CA VAL A 134 -0.16 -13.89 10.01
C VAL A 134 0.87 -13.60 8.94
N LEU A 135 0.70 -12.52 8.17
CA LEU A 135 1.60 -12.13 7.07
C LEU A 135 3.05 -11.96 7.56
N TRP A 136 3.23 -11.38 8.75
CA TRP A 136 4.54 -11.09 9.34
C TRP A 136 4.94 -12.10 10.41
N GLY A 137 4.18 -13.21 10.55
CA GLY A 137 4.46 -14.33 11.44
C GLY A 137 5.69 -15.15 11.04
N GLU A 138 5.87 -16.29 11.69
CA GLU A 138 6.94 -17.23 11.37
C GLU A 138 6.58 -18.12 10.17
N GLY A 139 7.57 -18.76 9.56
CA GLY A 139 7.42 -19.69 8.46
C GLY A 139 7.81 -19.12 7.10
N GLU A 140 7.64 -19.95 6.07
CA GLU A 140 7.99 -19.61 4.70
C GLU A 140 7.06 -18.52 4.16
N ILE A 141 7.57 -17.69 3.25
CA ILE A 141 6.84 -16.55 2.71
C ILE A 141 5.56 -16.97 1.98
N ALA A 142 5.57 -18.09 1.27
CA ALA A 142 4.39 -18.58 0.56
C ALA A 142 3.28 -18.96 1.55
N ASP A 143 3.62 -19.68 2.62
CA ASP A 143 2.66 -20.08 3.65
C ASP A 143 2.07 -18.87 4.38
N ARG A 144 2.89 -17.87 4.68
CA ARG A 144 2.45 -16.63 5.33
C ARG A 144 1.51 -15.81 4.43
N LYS A 145 1.79 -15.73 3.13
CA LYS A 145 0.92 -15.04 2.17
C LYS A 145 -0.40 -15.78 1.95
N ILE A 146 -0.37 -17.11 1.93
CA ILE A 146 -1.59 -17.94 1.87
C ILE A 146 -2.40 -17.74 3.15
N GLY A 147 -1.79 -17.83 4.32
CA GLY A 147 -2.47 -17.61 5.59
C GLY A 147 -3.04 -16.17 5.72
N TYR A 148 -2.33 -15.17 5.19
CA TYR A 148 -2.83 -13.79 5.10
C TYR A 148 -4.08 -13.71 4.22
N MET A 149 -4.07 -14.37 3.06
CA MET A 149 -5.22 -14.44 2.16
C MET A 149 -6.42 -15.12 2.85
N GLU A 150 -6.20 -16.22 3.57
CA GLU A 150 -7.26 -16.92 4.31
C GLU A 150 -7.84 -16.04 5.43
N ALA A 151 -7.01 -15.34 6.18
CA ALA A 151 -7.46 -14.40 7.21
C ALA A 151 -8.27 -13.22 6.62
N MET A 152 -7.88 -12.73 5.44
CA MET A 152 -8.63 -11.71 4.71
C MET A 152 -9.93 -12.26 4.12
N GLU A 153 -9.98 -13.55 3.72
CA GLU A 153 -11.22 -14.22 3.28
C GLU A 153 -12.23 -14.30 4.42
N ASP A 154 -11.80 -14.69 5.60
CA ASP A 154 -12.66 -14.76 6.79
C ASP A 154 -13.22 -13.37 7.16
N LEU A 155 -12.37 -12.35 7.07
CA LEU A 155 -12.78 -10.97 7.31
C LEU A 155 -13.79 -10.49 6.25
N TYR A 156 -13.57 -10.79 4.98
CA TYR A 156 -14.47 -10.49 3.88
C TYR A 156 -15.82 -11.17 4.04
N ASN A 157 -15.84 -12.46 4.39
CA ASN A 157 -17.07 -13.21 4.63
C ASN A 157 -17.87 -12.66 5.81
N SER A 158 -17.19 -12.08 6.80
CA SER A 158 -17.83 -11.47 7.98
C SER A 158 -18.35 -10.04 7.72
N HIS A 159 -17.90 -9.39 6.64
CA HIS A 159 -18.23 -7.99 6.30
C HIS A 159 -18.47 -7.86 4.78
N PRO A 160 -19.53 -8.50 4.24
CA PRO A 160 -19.72 -8.62 2.77
C PRO A 160 -19.96 -7.30 2.05
N ASP A 161 -20.38 -6.26 2.77
CA ASP A 161 -20.68 -4.92 2.21
C ASP A 161 -19.51 -3.92 2.37
N ASP A 162 -18.34 -4.37 2.84
CA ASP A 162 -17.18 -3.52 3.07
C ASP A 162 -16.22 -3.55 1.88
N ASP A 163 -16.22 -2.48 1.09
CA ASP A 163 -15.41 -2.39 -0.11
C ASP A 163 -13.89 -2.40 0.15
N GLU A 164 -13.44 -1.85 1.29
CA GLU A 164 -12.02 -1.84 1.62
C GLU A 164 -11.52 -3.24 2.04
N ILE A 165 -12.34 -3.98 2.81
CA ILE A 165 -12.05 -5.38 3.11
C ILE A 165 -12.02 -6.20 1.82
N ALA A 166 -12.99 -5.99 0.93
CA ALA A 166 -13.06 -6.68 -0.35
C ALA A 166 -11.83 -6.37 -1.24
N ALA A 167 -11.40 -5.10 -1.30
CA ALA A 167 -10.23 -4.67 -2.07
C ALA A 167 -8.94 -5.29 -1.53
N PHE A 168 -8.71 -5.25 -0.22
CA PHE A 168 -7.54 -5.89 0.39
C PHE A 168 -7.58 -7.41 0.31
N TYR A 169 -8.78 -8.03 0.35
CA TYR A 169 -8.90 -9.44 0.07
C TYR A 169 -8.51 -9.77 -1.38
N ALA A 170 -9.00 -9.03 -2.37
CA ALA A 170 -8.59 -9.22 -3.76
C ALA A 170 -7.07 -9.11 -3.92
N LEU A 171 -6.45 -8.11 -3.28
CA LEU A 171 -4.99 -7.94 -3.28
C LEU A 171 -4.27 -9.11 -2.61
N SER A 172 -4.80 -9.65 -1.50
CA SER A 172 -4.22 -10.81 -0.80
C SER A 172 -4.24 -12.07 -1.67
N VAL A 173 -5.30 -12.26 -2.46
CA VAL A 173 -5.41 -13.36 -3.44
C VAL A 173 -4.32 -13.23 -4.51
N LEU A 174 -4.09 -12.03 -5.07
CA LEU A 174 -3.00 -11.78 -6.03
C LEU A 174 -1.63 -12.03 -5.39
N SER A 175 -1.46 -11.66 -4.12
CA SER A 175 -0.22 -11.86 -3.36
C SER A 175 0.06 -13.35 -3.13
N ALA A 176 -0.93 -14.13 -2.73
CA ALA A 176 -0.81 -15.57 -2.54
C ALA A 176 -0.53 -16.28 -3.89
N ARG A 177 -1.20 -15.87 -4.97
CA ARG A 177 -0.95 -16.36 -6.34
C ARG A 177 0.52 -16.15 -6.74
N ALA A 178 1.06 -14.95 -6.55
CA ALA A 178 2.44 -14.66 -6.91
C ALA A 178 3.44 -15.48 -6.07
N ALA A 179 3.18 -15.68 -4.78
CA ALA A 179 4.04 -16.45 -3.88
C ALA A 179 4.00 -17.96 -4.16
N SER A 180 2.89 -18.47 -4.70
CA SER A 180 2.71 -19.88 -5.07
C SER A 180 3.27 -20.23 -6.44
N GLY A 181 3.97 -19.32 -7.12
CA GLY A 181 4.53 -19.55 -8.45
C GLY A 181 3.53 -19.42 -9.59
N GLY A 182 2.39 -18.78 -9.33
CA GLY A 182 1.33 -18.53 -10.30
C GLY A 182 0.10 -19.44 -10.12
N ASP A 183 -0.78 -19.36 -11.09
CA ASP A 183 -2.11 -19.98 -11.08
C ASP A 183 -2.38 -20.52 -12.50
N LEU A 184 -2.20 -21.82 -12.67
CA LEU A 184 -2.24 -22.47 -14.00
C LEU A 184 -3.59 -22.32 -14.72
N ASP A 185 -4.68 -22.17 -13.99
CA ASP A 185 -6.04 -22.03 -14.51
C ASP A 185 -6.66 -20.65 -14.27
N ASN A 186 -5.85 -19.69 -13.84
CA ASN A 186 -6.24 -18.30 -13.57
C ASN A 186 -7.39 -18.11 -12.56
N ARG A 187 -7.74 -19.13 -11.76
CA ARG A 187 -8.87 -19.01 -10.82
C ARG A 187 -8.67 -17.93 -9.79
N MET A 188 -7.45 -17.81 -9.24
CA MET A 188 -7.12 -16.79 -8.25
C MET A 188 -7.17 -15.40 -8.90
N ALA A 189 -6.61 -15.25 -10.10
CA ALA A 189 -6.66 -14.01 -10.83
C ALA A 189 -8.11 -13.59 -11.14
N VAL A 190 -8.93 -14.50 -11.64
CA VAL A 190 -10.36 -14.23 -11.92
C VAL A 190 -11.12 -13.90 -10.62
N LYS A 191 -10.87 -14.61 -9.52
CA LYS A 191 -11.47 -14.32 -8.21
C LYS A 191 -11.16 -12.89 -7.77
N ALA A 192 -9.88 -12.52 -7.76
CA ALA A 192 -9.44 -11.17 -7.37
C ALA A 192 -10.03 -10.10 -8.31
N GLY A 193 -9.97 -10.34 -9.62
CA GLY A 193 -10.49 -9.43 -10.63
C GLY A 193 -12.00 -9.24 -10.57
N THR A 194 -12.77 -10.28 -10.29
CA THR A 194 -14.22 -10.17 -10.11
C THR A 194 -14.58 -9.29 -8.93
N ILE A 195 -13.90 -9.44 -7.80
CA ILE A 195 -14.11 -8.60 -6.62
C ILE A 195 -13.73 -7.14 -6.92
N ALA A 196 -12.55 -6.93 -7.49
CA ALA A 196 -12.05 -5.58 -7.79
C ALA A 196 -12.94 -4.87 -8.83
N LEU A 197 -13.37 -5.57 -9.88
CA LEU A 197 -14.25 -5.03 -10.92
C LEU A 197 -15.64 -4.68 -10.39
N ASP A 198 -16.19 -5.46 -9.46
CA ASP A 198 -17.45 -5.13 -8.80
C ASP A 198 -17.37 -3.81 -8.02
N ILE A 199 -16.27 -3.61 -7.25
CA ILE A 199 -16.02 -2.34 -6.58
C ILE A 199 -15.86 -1.21 -7.60
N PHE A 200 -15.08 -1.42 -8.67
CA PHE A 200 -14.85 -0.42 -9.71
C PHE A 200 -16.15 0.04 -10.38
N ASN A 201 -17.04 -0.89 -10.67
CA ASN A 201 -18.33 -0.58 -11.29
C ASN A 201 -19.23 0.31 -10.40
N ARG A 202 -19.13 0.16 -9.07
CA ARG A 202 -19.88 0.95 -8.10
C ARG A 202 -19.14 2.23 -7.67
N LYS A 203 -17.83 2.18 -7.61
CA LYS A 203 -16.94 3.25 -7.12
C LYS A 203 -15.73 3.42 -8.03
N PRO A 204 -15.88 4.00 -9.24
CA PRO A 204 -14.80 4.09 -10.23
C PRO A 204 -13.62 4.97 -9.79
N ALA A 205 -13.80 5.81 -8.77
CA ALA A 205 -12.74 6.60 -8.16
C ALA A 205 -11.94 5.86 -7.09
N HIS A 206 -12.26 4.59 -6.78
CA HIS A 206 -11.55 3.79 -5.79
C HIS A 206 -10.21 3.30 -6.39
N PRO A 207 -9.04 3.73 -5.86
CA PRO A 207 -7.74 3.47 -6.49
C PRO A 207 -7.40 1.97 -6.58
N GLY A 208 -7.66 1.22 -5.51
CA GLY A 208 -7.40 -0.22 -5.46
C GLY A 208 -8.27 -1.00 -6.44
N ALA A 209 -9.53 -0.62 -6.63
CA ALA A 209 -10.44 -1.31 -7.53
C ALA A 209 -9.94 -1.31 -8.98
N ALA A 210 -9.59 -0.14 -9.52
CA ALA A 210 -9.03 -0.02 -10.86
C ALA A 210 -7.70 -0.79 -10.99
N HIS A 211 -6.78 -0.57 -10.03
CA HIS A 211 -5.43 -1.13 -10.03
C HIS A 211 -5.44 -2.67 -9.96
N TYR A 212 -6.23 -3.23 -9.06
CA TYR A 212 -6.28 -4.69 -8.88
C TYR A 212 -7.03 -5.39 -10.01
N THR A 213 -8.00 -4.74 -10.64
CA THR A 213 -8.62 -5.23 -11.88
C THR A 213 -7.58 -5.39 -12.98
N ILE A 214 -6.70 -4.39 -13.18
CA ILE A 214 -5.62 -4.47 -14.17
C ILE A 214 -4.70 -5.65 -13.86
N HIS A 215 -4.19 -5.76 -12.63
CA HIS A 215 -3.27 -6.87 -12.26
C HIS A 215 -3.92 -8.25 -12.29
N SER A 216 -5.24 -8.33 -12.15
CA SER A 216 -5.97 -9.59 -12.24
C SER A 216 -6.12 -10.09 -13.68
N PHE A 217 -6.26 -9.17 -14.64
CA PHE A 217 -6.56 -9.48 -16.04
C PHE A 217 -5.41 -9.11 -17.00
N ASP A 218 -4.22 -8.79 -16.48
CA ASP A 218 -3.01 -8.53 -17.28
C ASP A 218 -2.38 -9.86 -17.76
N ASP A 219 -3.10 -10.55 -18.61
CA ASP A 219 -2.67 -11.78 -19.27
C ASP A 219 -3.21 -11.84 -20.72
N PRO A 220 -2.61 -12.68 -21.61
CA PRO A 220 -2.99 -12.72 -23.04
C PRO A 220 -4.46 -13.11 -23.32
N ILE A 221 -5.13 -13.76 -22.37
CA ILE A 221 -6.53 -14.24 -22.55
C ILE A 221 -7.50 -13.10 -22.21
N HIS A 222 -7.20 -12.33 -21.15
CA HIS A 222 -8.09 -11.30 -20.60
C HIS A 222 -7.74 -9.87 -21.03
N ALA A 223 -6.54 -9.63 -21.56
CA ALA A 223 -6.10 -8.27 -21.97
C ALA A 223 -7.05 -7.54 -22.97
N PRO A 224 -7.92 -8.21 -23.75
CA PRO A 224 -8.92 -7.54 -24.57
C PRO A 224 -10.15 -6.98 -23.80
N LEU A 225 -10.30 -7.31 -22.52
CA LEU A 225 -11.42 -6.86 -21.68
C LEU A 225 -11.18 -5.47 -21.14
#